data_fb03bd0b9291d4a2ccf8b761271c0c37
#
_entry.id   fb03bd0b9291d4a2ccf8b761271c0c37
#
_cell.length_a   1.000
_cell.length_b   1.000
_cell.length_c   1.000
_cell.angle_alpha   90.00
_cell.angle_beta   90.00
_cell.angle_gamma   90.00
#
_symmetry.space_group_name_H-M   'P 1'
#
loop_
_entity.id
_entity.type
_entity.pdbx_description
1 polymer ?
#
loop_
_entity_poly.entity_id
_entity_poly.type
_entity_poly.pdbx_seq_one_letter_code
_entity_poly.pdbx_strand_id
1 'polypeptide(L)'
;MMRAYLCCSAALLLLASVPAPAQRARDLGIPFDGTPGPWNAITDVAGIEVGHTTLIEGDSVRTGVTVIWPRGRQSDDPTFGGWFALNGNGEMTGTTWVEESGFVDSPIFITNTHSVGTVRDSYIRWQADHHRRPGTNSVGDGFWSLPIVAETYDGFLNDTNGQHVQPQHVFDAIEHARSGPVGEGNVGGGTGMICFGFKGGIGTSSRVAGKYHVAALVQCNCGSKRQLTIAGVPVGRELDRPTVASIPKPLEDRGSIIIVIATDAPLLPTQTKRLARRASLGLARLGSVSGNGSGDIFIAFSTANPKAAQPSGELASVSMLPNDALGPIFEATVQATEEAIVNAMVAARDMTGVSGHTVTALPHDGLKQTLQKYNRLAQPAAR
;
A
#
# COMPACT_ATOMS: atom_id res chain seq x y z
N MET A 1 31.32 50.78 -40.81
CA MET A 1 31.04 49.36 -41.03
C MET A 1 31.00 48.65 -39.68
N MET A 2 29.80 48.44 -39.14
CA MET A 2 29.57 47.78 -37.85
C MET A 2 29.06 46.38 -38.15
N ARG A 3 29.82 45.35 -37.76
CA ARG A 3 29.41 43.93 -37.87
C ARG A 3 28.64 43.54 -36.60
N ALA A 4 27.38 43.20 -36.76
CA ALA A 4 26.55 42.62 -35.72
C ALA A 4 26.83 41.13 -35.63
N TYR A 5 27.21 40.63 -34.44
CA TYR A 5 27.29 39.18 -34.13
C TYR A 5 25.95 38.74 -33.59
N LEU A 6 25.28 37.85 -34.33
CA LEU A 6 24.09 37.13 -33.85
C LEU A 6 24.58 35.93 -33.00
N CYS A 7 24.34 35.99 -31.68
CA CYS A 7 24.50 34.82 -30.82
C CYS A 7 23.21 33.97 -30.86
N CYS A 8 23.26 32.84 -31.51
CA CYS A 8 22.21 31.81 -31.42
C CYS A 8 22.44 31.02 -30.13
N SER A 9 21.59 31.24 -29.12
CA SER A 9 21.53 30.40 -27.93
C SER A 9 20.65 29.22 -28.22
N ALA A 10 21.25 28.03 -28.37
CA ALA A 10 20.52 26.75 -28.46
C ALA A 10 20.06 26.36 -27.04
N ALA A 11 18.78 26.44 -26.76
CA ALA A 11 18.19 25.92 -25.55
C ALA A 11 18.11 24.38 -25.66
N LEU A 12 18.94 23.67 -24.89
CA LEU A 12 18.85 22.23 -24.73
C LEU A 12 17.63 21.92 -23.85
N LEU A 13 16.55 21.42 -24.46
CA LEU A 13 15.41 20.83 -23.74
C LEU A 13 15.87 19.47 -23.19
N LEU A 14 16.16 19.43 -21.88
CA LEU A 14 16.30 18.18 -21.13
C LEU A 14 14.91 17.54 -21.04
N LEU A 15 14.64 16.60 -21.95
CA LEU A 15 13.52 15.66 -21.81
C LEU A 15 13.81 14.78 -20.58
N ALA A 16 13.17 15.09 -19.46
CA ALA A 16 13.14 14.19 -18.30
C ALA A 16 12.47 12.88 -18.77
N SER A 17 13.25 11.80 -18.85
CA SER A 17 12.72 10.47 -19.13
C SER A 17 11.79 10.08 -18.01
N VAL A 18 10.48 10.07 -18.26
CA VAL A 18 9.51 9.45 -17.37
C VAL A 18 9.89 7.97 -17.29
N PRO A 19 10.21 7.43 -16.10
CA PRO A 19 10.52 6.02 -16.00
C PRO A 19 9.32 5.20 -16.50
N ALA A 20 9.59 4.18 -17.33
CA ALA A 20 8.56 3.28 -17.80
C ALA A 20 7.82 2.69 -16.58
N PRO A 21 6.49 2.58 -16.63
CA PRO A 21 5.73 1.99 -15.54
C PRO A 21 6.26 0.58 -15.24
N ALA A 22 6.33 0.24 -13.95
CA ALA A 22 6.75 -1.09 -13.52
C ALA A 22 5.84 -2.15 -14.15
N GLN A 23 6.43 -3.27 -14.59
CA GLN A 23 5.66 -4.39 -15.13
C GLN A 23 4.73 -4.93 -14.04
N ARG A 24 3.48 -5.21 -14.40
CA ARG A 24 2.46 -5.71 -13.47
C ARG A 24 2.11 -7.16 -13.77
N ALA A 25 1.43 -7.80 -12.83
CA ALA A 25 1.11 -9.21 -12.92
C ALA A 25 0.27 -9.57 -14.16
N ARG A 26 -0.69 -8.73 -14.54
CA ARG A 26 -1.50 -8.92 -15.76
C ARG A 26 -0.67 -8.80 -17.02
N ASP A 27 0.39 -7.97 -17.06
CA ASP A 27 1.28 -7.83 -18.20
C ASP A 27 2.11 -9.12 -18.44
N LEU A 28 2.30 -9.91 -17.38
CA LEU A 28 2.91 -11.24 -17.46
C LEU A 28 1.95 -12.34 -17.93
N GLY A 29 0.66 -12.02 -18.13
CA GLY A 29 -0.38 -12.98 -18.47
C GLY A 29 -0.91 -13.78 -17.26
N ILE A 30 -0.68 -13.31 -16.03
CA ILE A 30 -1.26 -13.95 -14.84
C ILE A 30 -2.77 -13.69 -14.81
N PRO A 31 -3.62 -14.73 -14.76
CA PRO A 31 -5.06 -14.54 -14.72
C PRO A 31 -5.52 -14.11 -13.32
N PHE A 32 -6.40 -13.13 -13.28
CA PHE A 32 -7.11 -12.70 -12.08
C PHE A 32 -8.58 -12.50 -12.40
N ASP A 33 -9.42 -12.89 -11.46
CA ASP A 33 -10.86 -12.68 -11.54
C ASP A 33 -11.23 -11.20 -11.40
N GLY A 34 -12.39 -10.84 -11.93
CA GLY A 34 -12.96 -9.52 -11.87
C GLY A 34 -12.33 -8.51 -12.84
N THR A 35 -13.03 -7.40 -13.05
CA THR A 35 -12.62 -6.33 -13.96
C THR A 35 -11.93 -5.22 -13.17
N PRO A 36 -10.67 -4.86 -13.48
CA PRO A 36 -10.00 -3.75 -12.84
C PRO A 36 -10.60 -2.40 -13.27
N GLY A 37 -10.42 -1.37 -12.45
CA GLY A 37 -10.62 0.01 -12.85
C GLY A 37 -9.50 0.50 -13.79
N PRO A 38 -9.57 1.78 -14.24
CA PRO A 38 -8.65 2.34 -15.23
C PRO A 38 -7.16 2.26 -14.86
N TRP A 39 -6.82 2.48 -13.60
CA TRP A 39 -5.44 2.41 -13.10
C TRP A 39 -5.12 1.05 -12.47
N ASN A 40 -6.14 0.22 -12.25
CA ASN A 40 -6.04 -1.00 -11.46
C ASN A 40 -5.29 -0.74 -10.13
N ALA A 41 -5.63 0.33 -9.44
CA ALA A 41 -4.96 0.84 -8.25
C ALA A 41 -5.96 1.34 -7.21
N ILE A 42 -5.50 1.59 -5.97
CA ILE A 42 -6.36 2.14 -4.91
C ILE A 42 -6.96 3.49 -5.31
N THR A 43 -6.30 4.23 -6.16
CA THR A 43 -6.70 5.53 -6.70
C THR A 43 -7.84 5.46 -7.73
N ASP A 44 -8.31 4.27 -8.12
CA ASP A 44 -9.55 4.12 -8.88
C ASP A 44 -10.79 4.46 -8.03
N VAL A 45 -10.66 4.43 -6.72
CA VAL A 45 -11.66 5.02 -5.81
C VAL A 45 -11.43 6.52 -5.79
N ALA A 46 -12.41 7.26 -6.30
CA ALA A 46 -12.29 8.69 -6.53
C ALA A 46 -11.93 9.49 -5.26
N GLY A 47 -11.03 10.43 -5.40
CA GLY A 47 -10.55 11.31 -4.34
C GLY A 47 -9.33 10.76 -3.58
N ILE A 48 -8.95 9.50 -3.78
CA ILE A 48 -7.76 8.94 -3.11
C ILE A 48 -6.49 9.46 -3.77
N GLU A 49 -5.54 9.85 -2.93
CA GLU A 49 -4.17 10.19 -3.31
C GLU A 49 -3.18 9.33 -2.55
N VAL A 50 -2.09 8.93 -3.23
CA VAL A 50 -1.00 8.13 -2.66
C VAL A 50 0.33 8.82 -2.91
N GLY A 51 1.16 8.91 -1.86
CA GLY A 51 2.51 9.44 -1.94
C GLY A 51 3.54 8.50 -1.31
N HIS A 52 4.77 8.59 -1.80
CA HIS A 52 5.89 7.79 -1.32
C HIS A 52 7.14 8.64 -1.15
N THR A 53 7.90 8.34 -0.09
CA THR A 53 9.31 8.72 0.04
C THR A 53 10.12 7.45 0.23
N THR A 54 11.05 7.20 -0.69
CA THR A 54 11.88 6.00 -0.72
C THR A 54 13.31 6.36 -0.28
N LEU A 55 13.85 5.62 0.69
CA LEU A 55 15.19 5.80 1.22
C LEU A 55 16.05 4.59 0.84
N ILE A 56 16.98 4.80 -0.09
CA ILE A 56 18.00 3.85 -0.51
C ILE A 56 19.34 4.58 -0.43
N GLU A 57 20.06 4.42 0.68
CA GLU A 57 21.27 5.16 0.96
C GLU A 57 22.38 4.21 1.42
N GLY A 58 23.61 4.43 0.91
CA GLY A 58 24.75 3.58 1.20
C GLY A 58 24.41 2.08 1.12
N ASP A 59 25.00 1.31 2.01
CA ASP A 59 24.87 -0.16 2.02
C ASP A 59 23.80 -0.66 2.98
N SER A 60 23.21 0.21 3.81
CA SER A 60 22.40 -0.21 4.96
C SER A 60 21.00 0.38 5.05
N VAL A 61 20.68 1.46 4.33
CA VAL A 61 19.37 2.10 4.43
C VAL A 61 18.45 1.64 3.30
N ARG A 62 17.39 0.91 3.64
CA ARG A 62 16.39 0.36 2.70
C ARG A 62 15.01 0.47 3.31
N THR A 63 14.46 1.67 3.38
CA THR A 63 13.20 1.99 4.08
C THR A 63 12.44 3.13 3.40
N GLY A 64 11.42 3.66 4.03
CA GLY A 64 10.67 4.80 3.53
C GLY A 64 9.30 4.97 4.16
N VAL A 65 8.50 5.85 3.56
CA VAL A 65 7.15 6.20 4.01
C VAL A 65 6.20 6.16 2.82
N THR A 66 5.04 5.54 3.02
CA THR A 66 3.89 5.60 2.11
C THR A 66 2.75 6.30 2.83
N VAL A 67 2.05 7.20 2.16
CA VAL A 67 0.84 7.85 2.66
C VAL A 67 -0.34 7.63 1.71
N ILE A 68 -1.51 7.36 2.27
CA ILE A 68 -2.79 7.23 1.55
C ILE A 68 -3.75 8.26 2.15
N TRP A 69 -4.25 9.16 1.31
CA TRP A 69 -5.26 10.15 1.68
C TRP A 69 -6.64 9.67 1.20
N PRO A 70 -7.58 9.37 2.11
CA PRO A 70 -8.90 8.83 1.73
C PRO A 70 -9.75 9.73 0.85
N ARG A 71 -9.60 11.06 0.99
CA ARG A 71 -10.33 12.08 0.22
C ARG A 71 -9.42 13.15 -0.39
N GLY A 72 -8.14 12.82 -0.59
CA GLY A 72 -7.14 13.78 -1.04
C GLY A 72 -6.66 14.72 0.06
N ARG A 73 -5.49 15.29 -0.15
CA ARG A 73 -4.76 16.13 0.83
C ARG A 73 -5.51 17.42 1.21
N GLN A 74 -6.42 17.89 0.37
CA GLN A 74 -7.16 19.13 0.59
C GLN A 74 -8.47 18.94 1.39
N SER A 75 -8.79 17.71 1.81
CA SER A 75 -10.03 17.40 2.51
C SER A 75 -9.78 16.97 3.94
N ASP A 76 -10.45 17.63 4.87
CA ASP A 76 -10.50 17.25 6.29
C ASP A 76 -11.75 16.41 6.62
N ASP A 77 -12.53 16.01 5.61
CA ASP A 77 -13.77 15.26 5.81
C ASP A 77 -13.46 13.77 6.05
N PRO A 78 -13.78 13.22 7.24
CA PRO A 78 -13.48 11.83 7.56
C PRO A 78 -14.29 10.85 6.70
N THR A 79 -13.82 9.62 6.63
CA THR A 79 -14.50 8.52 5.94
C THR A 79 -14.96 7.46 6.93
N PHE A 80 -16.11 6.84 6.71
CA PHE A 80 -16.46 5.64 7.48
C PHE A 80 -15.39 4.58 7.30
N GLY A 81 -14.92 4.02 8.42
CA GLY A 81 -13.87 3.03 8.44
C GLY A 81 -14.06 1.92 9.46
N GLY A 82 -13.23 0.90 9.31
CA GLY A 82 -13.16 -0.21 10.24
C GLY A 82 -11.88 -0.99 10.01
N TRP A 83 -11.37 -1.61 11.04
CA TRP A 83 -10.09 -2.32 11.01
C TRP A 83 -10.22 -3.76 11.54
N PHE A 84 -9.21 -4.57 11.28
CA PHE A 84 -9.15 -5.95 11.74
C PHE A 84 -7.70 -6.41 11.86
N ALA A 85 -7.29 -6.89 13.02
CA ALA A 85 -6.05 -7.62 13.20
C ALA A 85 -6.33 -9.11 13.02
N LEU A 86 -5.79 -9.72 11.96
CA LEU A 86 -5.80 -11.16 11.79
C LEU A 86 -4.76 -11.78 12.71
N ASN A 87 -3.62 -11.11 12.85
CA ASN A 87 -2.50 -11.49 13.69
C ASN A 87 -1.85 -10.23 14.26
N GLY A 88 -1.50 -10.22 15.52
CA GLY A 88 -1.24 -9.02 16.30
C GLY A 88 0.22 -8.69 16.59
N ASN A 89 1.20 -9.38 16.00
CA ASN A 89 2.62 -9.02 16.16
C ASN A 89 3.01 -7.87 15.22
N GLY A 90 2.34 -6.73 15.37
CA GLY A 90 2.52 -5.52 14.58
C GLY A 90 1.79 -4.35 15.19
N GLU A 91 1.94 -3.19 14.60
CA GLU A 91 1.35 -1.94 15.10
C GLU A 91 0.57 -1.19 14.01
N MET A 92 -0.57 -0.65 14.39
CA MET A 92 -1.33 0.36 13.66
C MET A 92 -1.91 1.34 14.67
N THR A 93 -1.40 2.55 14.73
CA THR A 93 -1.87 3.60 15.64
C THR A 93 -3.25 4.09 15.24
N GLY A 94 -3.96 4.78 16.15
CA GLY A 94 -5.28 5.38 15.88
C GLY A 94 -6.45 4.39 15.77
N THR A 95 -6.19 3.09 15.78
CA THR A 95 -7.23 2.04 15.61
C THR A 95 -8.28 2.03 16.72
N THR A 96 -7.92 2.41 17.95
CA THR A 96 -8.89 2.55 19.06
C THR A 96 -9.94 3.60 18.75
N TRP A 97 -9.55 4.71 18.13
CA TRP A 97 -10.48 5.75 17.72
C TRP A 97 -11.32 5.34 16.51
N VAL A 98 -10.72 4.66 15.53
CA VAL A 98 -11.48 4.07 14.40
C VAL A 98 -12.54 3.08 14.90
N GLU A 99 -12.23 2.27 15.93
CA GLU A 99 -13.18 1.33 16.53
C GLU A 99 -14.32 2.03 17.24
N GLU A 100 -14.03 3.10 17.99
CA GLU A 100 -15.00 3.84 18.80
C GLU A 100 -15.87 4.75 17.93
N SER A 101 -15.26 5.54 17.05
CA SER A 101 -15.96 6.54 16.26
C SER A 101 -16.59 5.98 14.98
N GLY A 102 -16.01 4.93 14.43
CA GLY A 102 -16.36 4.42 13.11
C GLY A 102 -15.78 5.25 11.95
N PHE A 103 -14.84 6.17 12.22
CA PHE A 103 -14.25 7.04 11.23
C PHE A 103 -12.74 6.86 11.10
N VAL A 104 -12.27 6.98 9.87
CA VAL A 104 -10.89 7.28 9.50
C VAL A 104 -10.82 8.78 9.28
N ASP A 105 -10.22 9.51 10.21
CA ASP A 105 -10.17 10.98 10.26
C ASP A 105 -8.77 11.54 9.97
N SER A 106 -7.86 10.69 9.55
CA SER A 106 -6.50 11.04 9.15
C SER A 106 -6.09 10.29 7.88
N PRO A 107 -5.02 10.72 7.19
CA PRO A 107 -4.36 9.85 6.23
C PRO A 107 -3.82 8.59 6.92
N ILE A 108 -3.62 7.54 6.12
CA ILE A 108 -3.04 6.27 6.57
C ILE A 108 -1.60 6.25 6.10
N PHE A 109 -0.66 6.19 7.06
CA PHE A 109 0.76 6.03 6.78
C PHE A 109 1.18 4.58 6.95
N ILE A 110 2.17 4.15 6.15
CA ILE A 110 2.80 2.85 6.29
C ILE A 110 4.32 3.05 6.19
N THR A 111 5.06 2.48 7.15
CA THR A 111 6.52 2.62 7.25
C THR A 111 7.16 1.34 7.82
N ASN A 112 8.33 1.41 8.41
CA ASN A 112 8.94 0.31 9.17
C ASN A 112 8.61 0.38 10.66
N THR A 113 8.84 -0.74 11.36
CA THR A 113 8.48 -0.94 12.77
C THR A 113 9.00 0.16 13.71
N HIS A 114 10.25 0.58 13.58
CA HIS A 114 10.85 1.54 14.49
C HIS A 114 10.62 3.01 14.10
N SER A 115 9.96 3.25 12.96
CA SER A 115 9.68 4.61 12.49
C SER A 115 8.25 5.08 12.75
N VAL A 116 7.38 4.23 13.32
CA VAL A 116 5.97 4.56 13.60
C VAL A 116 5.84 5.85 14.41
N GLY A 117 6.61 5.98 15.50
CA GLY A 117 6.60 7.19 16.32
C GLY A 117 7.01 8.44 15.57
N THR A 118 8.12 8.37 14.80
CA THR A 118 8.60 9.50 13.99
C THR A 118 7.56 9.93 12.95
N VAL A 119 6.95 8.99 12.24
CA VAL A 119 5.94 9.30 11.22
C VAL A 119 4.70 9.93 11.85
N ARG A 120 4.21 9.36 12.97
CA ARG A 120 3.09 9.90 13.72
C ARG A 120 3.33 11.34 14.19
N ASP A 121 4.44 11.58 14.86
CA ASP A 121 4.76 12.90 15.42
C ASP A 121 5.03 13.93 14.33
N SER A 122 5.63 13.51 13.22
CA SER A 122 5.86 14.38 12.07
C SER A 122 4.55 14.82 11.42
N TYR A 123 3.58 13.90 11.26
CA TYR A 123 2.28 14.27 10.72
C TYR A 123 1.53 15.24 11.64
N ILE A 124 1.55 15.03 12.96
CA ILE A 124 0.96 15.97 13.92
C ILE A 124 1.59 17.36 13.78
N ARG A 125 2.91 17.44 13.62
CA ARG A 125 3.61 18.70 13.37
C ARG A 125 3.16 19.34 12.06
N TRP A 126 3.12 18.55 10.98
CA TRP A 126 2.66 19.02 9.66
C TRP A 126 1.25 19.61 9.75
N GLN A 127 0.32 18.91 10.41
CA GLN A 127 -1.04 19.40 10.63
C GLN A 127 -1.02 20.71 11.43
N ALA A 128 -0.29 20.79 12.55
CA ALA A 128 -0.22 21.98 13.38
C ALA A 128 0.28 23.21 12.58
N ASP A 129 1.21 22.99 11.65
CA ASP A 129 1.74 24.08 10.81
C ASP A 129 0.77 24.49 9.69
N HIS A 130 -0.04 23.57 9.15
CA HIS A 130 -0.96 23.83 8.05
C HIS A 130 -2.36 24.26 8.51
N HIS A 131 -2.81 23.84 9.71
CA HIS A 131 -4.09 24.24 10.29
C HIS A 131 -4.01 25.48 11.18
N ARG A 132 -2.88 26.15 11.26
CA ARG A 132 -2.76 27.46 11.95
C ARG A 132 -3.69 28.46 11.28
N ARG A 133 -4.84 28.71 11.91
CA ARG A 133 -5.64 29.88 11.57
C ARG A 133 -4.84 31.13 11.92
N PRO A 134 -4.56 32.05 10.97
CA PRO A 134 -3.88 33.30 11.30
C PRO A 134 -4.63 34.03 12.42
N GLY A 135 -3.96 34.32 13.54
CA GLY A 135 -4.52 35.07 14.66
C GLY A 135 -5.07 34.28 15.82
N THR A 136 -5.04 32.94 15.82
CA THR A 136 -5.41 32.12 16.98
C THR A 136 -4.18 31.61 17.72
N ASN A 137 -3.73 32.38 18.71
CA ASN A 137 -2.81 31.91 19.75
C ASN A 137 -3.57 31.49 21.02
N SER A 138 -4.83 31.07 20.89
CA SER A 138 -5.64 30.76 22.07
C SER A 138 -5.27 29.37 22.60
N VAL A 139 -4.93 29.33 23.87
CA VAL A 139 -4.70 28.12 24.68
C VAL A 139 -5.95 27.20 24.73
N GLY A 140 -7.07 27.63 24.16
CA GLY A 140 -8.33 26.90 24.09
C GLY A 140 -8.64 26.20 22.78
N ASP A 141 -7.96 26.56 21.69
CA ASP A 141 -8.19 25.96 20.36
C ASP A 141 -7.13 24.87 20.06
N GLY A 142 -6.79 24.06 21.04
CA GLY A 142 -5.80 23.00 20.93
C GLY A 142 -6.21 21.99 19.85
N PHE A 143 -5.46 21.98 18.76
CA PHE A 143 -5.52 20.93 17.75
C PHE A 143 -5.10 19.59 18.37
N TRP A 144 -5.88 18.55 18.15
CA TRP A 144 -5.50 17.18 18.48
C TRP A 144 -5.72 16.25 17.28
N SER A 145 -4.93 15.20 17.16
CA SER A 145 -5.04 14.21 16.11
C SER A 145 -4.57 12.84 16.61
N LEU A 146 -5.18 11.78 16.09
CA LEU A 146 -4.80 10.40 16.32
C LEU A 146 -4.42 9.75 14.98
N PRO A 147 -3.25 10.10 14.40
CA PRO A 147 -2.86 9.61 13.08
C PRO A 147 -2.81 8.09 13.01
N ILE A 148 -3.19 7.54 11.85
CA ILE A 148 -3.08 6.13 11.56
C ILE A 148 -1.72 5.88 10.92
N VAL A 149 -0.83 5.17 11.63
CA VAL A 149 0.48 4.77 11.14
C VAL A 149 0.63 3.28 11.37
N ALA A 150 0.82 2.53 10.28
CA ALA A 150 1.02 1.09 10.28
C ALA A 150 2.46 0.73 9.88
N GLU A 151 2.88 -0.49 10.14
CA GLU A 151 4.25 -0.89 9.89
C GLU A 151 4.40 -2.35 9.47
N THR A 152 5.54 -2.65 8.84
CA THR A 152 6.10 -3.99 8.72
C THR A 152 7.63 -3.94 8.92
N TYR A 153 8.22 -5.04 9.38
CA TYR A 153 9.65 -5.09 9.73
C TYR A 153 10.56 -5.22 8.51
N ASP A 154 11.48 -4.28 8.33
CA ASP A 154 12.44 -4.24 7.21
C ASP A 154 13.89 -4.64 7.59
N GLY A 155 14.14 -4.99 8.83
CA GLY A 155 15.50 -5.12 9.40
C GLY A 155 16.37 -6.25 8.82
N PHE A 156 15.90 -7.01 7.83
CA PHE A 156 16.78 -7.91 7.09
C PHE A 156 17.61 -7.15 6.04
N LEU A 157 17.04 -6.12 5.42
CA LEU A 157 17.67 -5.30 4.38
C LEU A 157 18.05 -3.90 4.89
N ASN A 158 17.37 -3.42 5.92
CA ASN A 158 17.52 -2.07 6.47
C ASN A 158 18.20 -2.10 7.85
N ASP A 159 19.05 -1.13 8.12
CA ASP A 159 19.46 -0.79 9.49
C ASP A 159 18.27 -0.15 10.23
N THR A 160 17.35 -0.99 10.69
CA THR A 160 16.08 -0.55 11.29
C THR A 160 16.28 0.21 12.62
N ASN A 161 17.41 0.00 13.30
CA ASN A 161 17.74 0.69 14.55
C ASN A 161 18.41 2.04 14.35
N GLY A 162 18.87 2.35 13.14
CA GLY A 162 19.46 3.63 12.78
C GLY A 162 18.46 4.79 12.69
N GLN A 163 17.16 4.51 12.78
CA GLN A 163 16.07 5.50 12.76
C GLN A 163 16.19 6.50 11.58
N HIS A 164 16.39 5.96 10.38
CA HIS A 164 16.70 6.75 9.18
C HIS A 164 15.51 7.55 8.65
N VAL A 165 14.27 7.19 8.99
CA VAL A 165 13.08 7.98 8.65
C VAL A 165 13.05 9.24 9.51
N GLN A 166 13.07 10.40 8.86
CA GLN A 166 13.07 11.72 9.48
C GLN A 166 11.80 12.50 9.12
N PRO A 167 11.44 13.56 9.84
CA PRO A 167 10.23 14.37 9.56
C PRO A 167 10.12 14.84 8.11
N GLN A 168 11.24 15.23 7.47
CA GLN A 168 11.23 15.67 6.08
C GLN A 168 10.72 14.58 5.13
N HIS A 169 11.07 13.31 5.38
CA HIS A 169 10.63 12.20 4.53
C HIS A 169 9.10 11.98 4.60
N VAL A 170 8.50 12.30 5.75
CA VAL A 170 7.03 12.28 5.91
C VAL A 170 6.40 13.43 5.14
N PHE A 171 6.98 14.64 5.25
CA PHE A 171 6.50 15.81 4.51
C PHE A 171 6.64 15.62 2.99
N ASP A 172 7.74 15.05 2.53
CA ASP A 172 7.93 14.73 1.12
C ASP A 172 6.90 13.71 0.62
N ALA A 173 6.59 12.66 1.40
CA ALA A 173 5.54 11.70 1.04
C ALA A 173 4.17 12.39 0.92
N ILE A 174 3.85 13.30 1.84
CA ILE A 174 2.62 14.10 1.81
C ILE A 174 2.57 14.96 0.54
N GLU A 175 3.65 15.69 0.24
CA GLU A 175 3.70 16.61 -0.91
C GLU A 175 3.66 15.88 -2.27
N HIS A 176 4.19 14.67 -2.33
CA HIS A 176 4.18 13.84 -3.53
C HIS A 176 2.87 13.03 -3.72
N ALA A 177 1.92 13.13 -2.77
CA ALA A 177 0.65 12.41 -2.88
C ALA A 177 -0.17 12.93 -4.07
N ARG A 178 -0.67 11.99 -4.88
CA ARG A 178 -1.48 12.25 -6.08
C ARG A 178 -2.40 11.09 -6.42
N SER A 179 -3.44 11.36 -7.16
CA SER A 179 -4.28 10.36 -7.83
C SER A 179 -3.60 9.82 -9.09
N GLY A 180 -4.17 8.79 -9.71
CA GLY A 180 -3.66 8.15 -10.92
C GLY A 180 -2.77 6.95 -10.62
N PRO A 181 -1.77 6.63 -11.47
CA PRO A 181 -0.89 5.48 -11.27
C PRO A 181 -0.14 5.56 -9.94
N VAL A 182 -0.07 4.44 -9.22
CA VAL A 182 0.64 4.31 -7.94
C VAL A 182 1.97 3.58 -8.16
N GLY A 183 3.04 4.05 -7.53
CA GLY A 183 4.33 3.35 -7.52
C GLY A 183 4.23 2.01 -6.77
N GLU A 184 4.83 0.95 -7.32
CA GLU A 184 4.80 -0.41 -6.76
C GLU A 184 6.21 -0.99 -6.59
N GLY A 185 6.36 -2.06 -5.83
CA GLY A 185 7.62 -2.73 -5.55
C GLY A 185 8.43 -2.02 -4.46
N ASN A 186 9.71 -1.77 -4.74
CA ASN A 186 10.69 -1.24 -3.78
C ASN A 186 10.52 0.27 -3.54
N VAL A 187 9.33 0.72 -3.18
CA VAL A 187 9.02 2.15 -2.99
C VAL A 187 8.39 2.41 -1.61
N GLY A 188 8.59 3.63 -1.12
CA GLY A 188 8.00 4.07 0.15
C GLY A 188 8.32 3.12 1.30
N GLY A 189 7.35 2.87 2.17
CA GLY A 189 7.46 1.91 3.27
C GLY A 189 7.78 0.48 2.80
N GLY A 190 7.46 0.13 1.54
CA GLY A 190 7.74 -1.19 0.95
C GLY A 190 9.19 -1.45 0.54
N THR A 191 10.09 -0.46 0.69
CA THR A 191 11.47 -0.52 0.16
C THR A 191 12.25 -1.73 0.66
N GLY A 192 12.26 -2.03 1.96
CA GLY A 192 13.05 -3.13 2.56
C GLY A 192 12.28 -4.45 2.74
N MET A 193 11.07 -4.60 2.19
CA MET A 193 10.16 -5.70 2.49
C MET A 193 10.45 -6.99 1.71
N ILE A 194 10.11 -8.13 2.33
CA ILE A 194 10.29 -9.49 1.79
C ILE A 194 8.94 -10.20 1.81
N CYS A 195 8.46 -10.62 0.64
CA CYS A 195 7.15 -11.23 0.47
C CYS A 195 7.28 -12.64 -0.10
N PHE A 196 6.82 -13.65 0.63
CA PHE A 196 6.96 -15.06 0.26
C PHE A 196 8.41 -15.47 -0.10
N GLY A 197 9.40 -14.93 0.63
CA GLY A 197 10.81 -15.21 0.40
C GLY A 197 11.42 -14.60 -0.86
N PHE A 198 10.67 -13.77 -1.58
CA PHE A 198 11.13 -12.89 -2.65
C PHE A 198 11.10 -11.44 -2.21
N LYS A 199 11.68 -10.54 -2.99
CA LYS A 199 11.55 -9.11 -2.70
C LYS A 199 10.07 -8.72 -2.75
N GLY A 200 9.60 -8.13 -1.67
CA GLY A 200 8.26 -7.59 -1.51
C GLY A 200 8.19 -6.09 -1.73
N GLY A 201 7.17 -5.45 -1.19
CA GLY A 201 7.03 -4.00 -1.31
C GLY A 201 5.59 -3.51 -1.31
N ILE A 202 5.37 -2.37 -1.95
CA ILE A 202 4.05 -1.81 -2.20
C ILE A 202 3.43 -2.48 -3.42
N GLY A 203 2.15 -2.80 -3.32
CA GLY A 203 1.35 -3.25 -4.45
C GLY A 203 -0.07 -2.76 -4.34
N THR A 204 -0.75 -2.63 -5.47
CA THR A 204 -2.11 -2.14 -5.50
C THR A 204 -2.92 -2.79 -6.61
N SER A 205 -4.23 -2.82 -6.45
CA SER A 205 -5.16 -3.20 -7.51
C SER A 205 -6.58 -2.73 -7.19
N SER A 206 -7.46 -2.81 -8.17
CA SER A 206 -8.87 -2.45 -8.02
C SER A 206 -9.80 -3.43 -8.74
N ARG A 207 -11.08 -3.38 -8.39
CA ARG A 207 -12.18 -4.10 -9.04
C ARG A 207 -13.40 -3.23 -9.18
N VAL A 208 -14.06 -3.36 -10.32
CA VAL A 208 -15.39 -2.81 -10.55
C VAL A 208 -16.41 -3.81 -10.01
N ALA A 209 -17.24 -3.38 -9.06
CA ALA A 209 -18.30 -4.16 -8.43
C ALA A 209 -19.66 -3.46 -8.70
N GLY A 210 -20.29 -3.79 -9.82
CA GLY A 210 -21.47 -3.06 -10.33
C GLY A 210 -21.10 -1.63 -10.72
N LYS A 211 -21.65 -0.64 -10.02
CA LYS A 211 -21.33 0.78 -10.22
C LYS A 211 -20.24 1.30 -9.27
N TYR A 212 -19.70 0.45 -8.41
CA TYR A 212 -18.73 0.82 -7.39
C TYR A 212 -17.34 0.27 -7.71
N HIS A 213 -16.33 0.91 -7.14
CA HIS A 213 -14.96 0.42 -7.10
C HIS A 213 -14.64 -0.12 -5.71
N VAL A 214 -13.90 -1.21 -5.69
CA VAL A 214 -13.22 -1.73 -4.49
C VAL A 214 -11.75 -1.88 -4.84
N ALA A 215 -10.89 -1.34 -4.01
CA ALA A 215 -9.47 -1.33 -4.31
C ALA A 215 -8.63 -1.63 -3.07
N ALA A 216 -7.44 -2.16 -3.30
CA ALA A 216 -6.48 -2.52 -2.27
C ALA A 216 -5.12 -1.86 -2.52
N LEU A 217 -4.47 -1.44 -1.44
CA LEU A 217 -3.04 -1.16 -1.40
C LEU A 217 -2.43 -1.99 -0.27
N VAL A 218 -1.32 -2.65 -0.56
CA VAL A 218 -0.63 -3.50 0.41
C VAL A 218 0.82 -3.06 0.60
N GLN A 219 1.33 -3.19 1.83
CA GLN A 219 2.76 -3.30 2.10
C GLN A 219 3.05 -4.75 2.44
N CYS A 220 3.61 -5.49 1.46
CA CYS A 220 3.78 -6.94 1.54
C CYS A 220 5.16 -7.31 2.10
N ASN A 221 5.14 -7.90 3.28
CA ASN A 221 6.31 -8.45 3.98
C ASN A 221 5.92 -9.74 4.71
N CYS A 222 5.32 -10.72 4.04
CA CYS A 222 4.70 -11.87 4.68
C CYS A 222 4.98 -13.19 3.97
N GLY A 223 4.64 -14.28 4.63
CA GLY A 223 4.66 -15.64 4.09
C GLY A 223 6.04 -16.23 3.91
N SER A 224 6.10 -17.52 3.65
CA SER A 224 7.31 -18.25 3.29
C SER A 224 7.28 -18.71 1.84
N LYS A 225 8.46 -18.87 1.21
CA LYS A 225 8.58 -19.21 -0.21
C LYS A 225 7.77 -20.45 -0.59
N ARG A 226 7.81 -21.50 0.23
CA ARG A 226 7.11 -22.76 -0.06
C ARG A 226 5.57 -22.65 -0.01
N GLN A 227 5.04 -21.62 0.63
CA GLN A 227 3.60 -21.37 0.72
C GLN A 227 3.07 -20.72 -0.55
N LEU A 228 3.90 -19.95 -1.30
CA LEU A 228 3.44 -19.13 -2.40
C LEU A 228 2.68 -19.92 -3.46
N THR A 229 1.43 -19.54 -3.64
CA THR A 229 0.52 -20.04 -4.67
C THR A 229 0.03 -18.85 -5.50
N ILE A 230 0.11 -18.94 -6.83
CA ILE A 230 -0.39 -17.92 -7.75
C ILE A 230 -1.28 -18.63 -8.78
N ALA A 231 -2.49 -18.13 -8.98
CA ALA A 231 -3.49 -18.73 -9.87
C ALA A 231 -3.74 -20.23 -9.58
N GLY A 232 -3.65 -20.64 -8.30
CA GLY A 232 -3.81 -22.02 -7.86
C GLY A 232 -2.60 -22.93 -8.10
N VAL A 233 -1.48 -22.36 -8.59
CA VAL A 233 -0.23 -23.11 -8.86
C VAL A 233 0.74 -22.91 -7.70
N PRO A 234 1.39 -23.98 -7.17
CA PRO A 234 2.33 -23.87 -6.05
C PRO A 234 3.69 -23.30 -6.53
N VAL A 235 3.67 -22.05 -6.97
CA VAL A 235 4.80 -21.34 -7.61
C VAL A 235 6.04 -21.35 -6.74
N GLY A 236 5.89 -21.15 -5.44
CA GLY A 236 7.01 -21.11 -4.52
C GLY A 236 7.77 -22.42 -4.43
N ARG A 237 7.10 -23.56 -4.57
CA ARG A 237 7.73 -24.89 -4.60
C ARG A 237 8.39 -25.18 -5.95
N GLU A 238 7.81 -24.72 -7.05
CA GLU A 238 8.37 -24.89 -8.40
C GLU A 238 9.63 -24.03 -8.60
N LEU A 239 9.69 -22.86 -8.00
CA LEU A 239 10.83 -21.94 -8.06
C LEU A 239 11.87 -22.19 -6.95
N ASP A 240 11.65 -23.17 -6.08
CA ASP A 240 12.55 -23.53 -4.98
C ASP A 240 13.73 -24.35 -5.49
N ARG A 241 14.43 -23.88 -6.51
CA ARG A 241 15.75 -24.41 -6.87
C ARG A 241 16.78 -23.80 -5.91
N PRO A 242 17.76 -24.57 -5.42
CA PRO A 242 18.79 -24.01 -4.56
C PRO A 242 19.63 -22.99 -5.37
N THR A 243 19.24 -21.73 -5.32
CA THR A 243 20.05 -20.61 -5.76
C THR A 243 20.80 -20.08 -4.55
N VAL A 244 22.07 -20.42 -4.55
CA VAL A 244 23.22 -19.82 -3.90
C VAL A 244 22.95 -18.71 -2.88
N ALA A 245 23.69 -18.88 -1.77
CA ALA A 245 23.76 -18.06 -0.58
C ALA A 245 22.57 -18.25 0.36
N SER A 246 22.81 -19.15 1.25
CA SER A 246 22.15 -19.36 2.52
C SER A 246 21.46 -18.10 3.06
N ILE A 247 20.18 -17.94 2.76
CA ILE A 247 19.31 -17.32 3.74
C ILE A 247 19.44 -18.21 4.97
N PRO A 248 19.94 -17.70 6.11
CA PRO A 248 19.91 -18.47 7.34
C PRO A 248 18.51 -19.00 7.51
N LYS A 249 18.33 -20.31 7.83
CA LYS A 249 17.06 -21.02 7.97
C LYS A 249 15.83 -20.14 7.78
N PRO A 250 14.88 -20.45 6.89
CA PRO A 250 13.77 -19.57 6.56
C PRO A 250 13.31 -18.89 7.84
N LEU A 251 13.25 -17.58 7.85
CA LEU A 251 12.57 -16.84 8.91
C LEU A 251 11.16 -17.40 8.91
N GLU A 252 10.93 -18.40 9.76
CA GLU A 252 9.67 -19.09 9.87
C GLU A 252 8.62 -18.03 10.15
N ASP A 253 7.91 -17.61 9.10
CA ASP A 253 6.69 -16.79 9.12
C ASP A 253 6.73 -15.61 10.13
N ARG A 254 7.80 -14.82 10.07
CA ARG A 254 8.01 -13.61 10.88
C ARG A 254 7.68 -12.33 10.11
N GLY A 255 7.04 -12.49 9.00
CA GLY A 255 6.63 -11.37 8.17
C GLY A 255 5.34 -10.74 8.68
N SER A 256 4.97 -9.61 8.09
CA SER A 256 3.73 -8.87 8.37
C SER A 256 3.16 -8.35 7.06
N ILE A 257 1.87 -8.06 7.03
CA ILE A 257 1.29 -7.36 5.88
C ILE A 257 0.29 -6.32 6.35
N ILE A 258 0.43 -5.12 5.83
CA ILE A 258 -0.60 -4.09 5.96
C ILE A 258 -1.42 -4.08 4.69
N ILE A 259 -2.74 -4.15 4.85
CA ILE A 259 -3.69 -4.08 3.74
C ILE A 259 -4.68 -2.95 4.00
N VAL A 260 -4.73 -2.00 3.06
CA VAL A 260 -5.68 -0.89 3.04
C VAL A 260 -6.69 -1.16 1.95
N ILE A 261 -7.96 -1.27 2.31
CA ILE A 261 -9.09 -1.45 1.38
C ILE A 261 -9.87 -0.15 1.28
N ALA A 262 -10.16 0.28 0.07
CA ALA A 262 -10.96 1.45 -0.20
C ALA A 262 -12.14 1.12 -1.09
N THR A 263 -13.25 1.83 -0.92
CA THR A 263 -14.42 1.72 -1.81
C THR A 263 -15.21 3.03 -1.84
N ASP A 264 -15.88 3.28 -2.96
CA ASP A 264 -16.91 4.33 -3.10
C ASP A 264 -18.33 3.78 -2.88
N ALA A 265 -18.48 2.50 -2.54
CA ALA A 265 -19.76 1.95 -2.11
C ALA A 265 -20.19 2.55 -0.76
N PRO A 266 -21.47 2.92 -0.58
CA PRO A 266 -21.95 3.50 0.67
C PRO A 266 -22.03 2.41 1.75
N LEU A 267 -21.01 2.35 2.57
CA LEU A 267 -20.85 1.39 3.66
C LEU A 267 -20.78 2.11 5.00
N LEU A 268 -21.43 1.53 6.00
CA LEU A 268 -21.31 1.94 7.39
C LEU A 268 -20.05 1.32 8.05
N PRO A 269 -19.60 1.83 9.22
CA PRO A 269 -18.40 1.33 9.90
C PRO A 269 -18.37 -0.18 10.13
N THR A 270 -19.50 -0.76 10.53
CA THR A 270 -19.61 -2.22 10.71
C THR A 270 -19.44 -3.00 9.41
N GLN A 271 -19.84 -2.41 8.27
CA GLN A 271 -19.69 -3.02 6.95
C GLN A 271 -18.25 -2.88 6.44
N THR A 272 -17.58 -1.73 6.66
CA THR A 272 -16.17 -1.57 6.33
C THR A 272 -15.29 -2.52 7.14
N LYS A 273 -15.59 -2.76 8.42
CA LYS A 273 -14.91 -3.79 9.23
C LYS A 273 -15.07 -5.20 8.63
N ARG A 274 -16.23 -5.49 8.01
CA ARG A 274 -16.44 -6.76 7.29
C ARG A 274 -15.61 -6.85 6.01
N LEU A 275 -15.30 -5.72 5.35
CA LEU A 275 -14.35 -5.69 4.23
C LEU A 275 -12.94 -5.97 4.72
N ALA A 276 -12.47 -5.26 5.76
CA ALA A 276 -11.14 -5.48 6.33
C ALA A 276 -10.89 -6.97 6.64
N ARG A 277 -11.85 -7.66 7.25
CA ARG A 277 -11.76 -9.11 7.50
C ARG A 277 -11.57 -9.95 6.24
N ARG A 278 -12.11 -9.52 5.09
CA ARG A 278 -12.04 -10.28 3.83
C ARG A 278 -10.72 -10.14 3.11
N ALA A 279 -9.93 -9.14 3.44
CA ALA A 279 -8.57 -9.02 2.97
C ALA A 279 -7.75 -10.29 3.33
N SER A 280 -8.03 -10.93 4.48
CA SER A 280 -7.41 -12.19 4.87
C SER A 280 -7.63 -13.32 3.86
N LEU A 281 -8.79 -13.35 3.20
CA LEU A 281 -9.11 -14.38 2.20
C LEU A 281 -8.29 -14.16 0.90
N GLY A 282 -8.01 -12.91 0.51
CA GLY A 282 -7.11 -12.60 -0.61
C GLY A 282 -5.68 -13.01 -0.31
N LEU A 283 -5.20 -12.72 0.90
CA LEU A 283 -3.89 -13.17 1.39
C LEU A 283 -3.80 -14.72 1.41
N ALA A 284 -4.84 -15.39 1.91
CA ALA A 284 -4.89 -16.85 2.00
C ALA A 284 -4.88 -17.54 0.62
N ARG A 285 -5.42 -16.90 -0.44
CA ARG A 285 -5.34 -17.44 -1.82
C ARG A 285 -3.90 -17.60 -2.30
N LEU A 286 -2.99 -16.78 -1.77
CA LEU A 286 -1.57 -16.85 -2.08
C LEU A 286 -0.80 -17.80 -1.17
N GLY A 287 -1.49 -18.44 -0.21
CA GLY A 287 -0.96 -19.52 0.63
C GLY A 287 -0.41 -19.06 1.97
N SER A 288 -0.47 -17.78 2.34
CA SER A 288 -0.10 -17.35 3.69
C SER A 288 -1.01 -18.00 4.73
N VAL A 289 -0.41 -18.43 5.83
CA VAL A 289 -1.11 -18.99 6.99
C VAL A 289 -1.08 -18.04 8.20
N SER A 290 -0.54 -16.83 8.00
CA SER A 290 -0.45 -15.80 9.05
C SER A 290 0.15 -16.36 10.34
N GLY A 291 1.43 -16.79 10.28
CA GLY A 291 2.11 -17.48 11.38
C GLY A 291 2.22 -16.62 12.65
N ASN A 292 2.55 -17.24 13.75
CA ASN A 292 2.55 -16.60 15.07
C ASN A 292 3.41 -15.34 15.18
N GLY A 293 4.48 -15.23 14.37
CA GLY A 293 5.37 -14.07 14.36
C GLY A 293 4.93 -12.94 13.43
N SER A 294 3.78 -13.07 12.78
CA SER A 294 3.26 -12.11 11.80
C SER A 294 2.40 -11.02 12.45
N GLY A 295 2.43 -9.81 11.89
CA GLY A 295 1.55 -8.69 12.23
C GLY A 295 0.69 -8.35 11.02
N ASP A 296 -0.40 -9.08 10.80
CA ASP A 296 -1.28 -8.93 9.66
C ASP A 296 -2.47 -8.05 10.04
N ILE A 297 -2.37 -6.75 9.73
CA ILE A 297 -3.35 -5.74 10.16
C ILE A 297 -3.96 -5.05 8.94
N PHE A 298 -5.28 -4.98 8.92
CA PHE A 298 -6.05 -4.50 7.80
C PHE A 298 -6.97 -3.36 8.21
N ILE A 299 -7.11 -2.37 7.33
CA ILE A 299 -8.05 -1.28 7.50
C ILE A 299 -8.85 -1.09 6.21
N ALA A 300 -10.13 -0.80 6.34
CA ALA A 300 -11.00 -0.51 5.21
C ALA A 300 -11.78 0.78 5.44
N PHE A 301 -11.99 1.54 4.39
CA PHE A 301 -12.80 2.76 4.45
C PHE A 301 -13.68 2.94 3.20
N SER A 302 -14.74 3.74 3.38
CA SER A 302 -15.66 4.11 2.31
C SER A 302 -15.64 5.62 2.09
N THR A 303 -15.37 6.05 0.85
CA THR A 303 -15.42 7.47 0.46
C THR A 303 -16.85 7.97 0.20
N ALA A 304 -17.86 7.12 0.25
CA ALA A 304 -19.26 7.54 0.26
C ALA A 304 -19.61 8.30 1.55
N ASN A 305 -20.78 8.88 1.60
CA ASN A 305 -21.29 9.66 2.74
C ASN A 305 -20.36 10.83 3.15
N PRO A 306 -20.04 11.76 2.24
CA PRO A 306 -19.31 12.97 2.60
C PRO A 306 -20.10 13.76 3.65
N LYS A 307 -19.37 14.44 4.55
CA LYS A 307 -19.90 15.28 5.62
C LYS A 307 -20.67 14.53 6.73
N ALA A 308 -20.56 13.20 6.79
CA ALA A 308 -21.23 12.42 7.83
C ALA A 308 -20.75 12.73 9.27
N ALA A 309 -19.53 13.23 9.42
CA ALA A 309 -18.92 13.58 10.72
C ALA A 309 -18.92 15.08 11.03
N GLN A 310 -19.56 15.92 10.19
CA GLN A 310 -19.53 17.37 10.43
C GLN A 310 -20.33 17.76 11.68
N PRO A 311 -19.77 18.59 12.58
CA PRO A 311 -20.44 19.05 13.79
C PRO A 311 -21.47 20.13 13.45
N SER A 312 -22.55 19.77 12.77
CA SER A 312 -23.64 20.73 12.47
C SER A 312 -24.64 20.88 13.61
N GLY A 313 -24.59 20.00 14.61
CA GLY A 313 -25.63 19.88 15.64
C GLY A 313 -26.94 19.29 15.13
N GLU A 314 -27.01 18.93 13.84
CA GLU A 314 -28.18 18.35 13.18
C GLU A 314 -27.93 16.85 12.89
N LEU A 315 -29.03 16.15 12.59
CA LEU A 315 -28.94 14.74 12.20
C LEU A 315 -28.23 14.60 10.85
N ALA A 316 -27.21 13.74 10.82
CA ALA A 316 -26.59 13.35 9.55
C ALA A 316 -27.44 12.28 8.85
N SER A 317 -27.73 12.50 7.56
CA SER A 317 -28.35 11.50 6.69
C SER A 317 -27.26 10.75 5.92
N VAL A 318 -27.25 9.41 6.02
CA VAL A 318 -26.26 8.59 5.36
C VAL A 318 -26.91 7.51 4.48
N SER A 319 -26.26 7.18 3.40
CA SER A 319 -26.66 6.07 2.53
C SER A 319 -25.96 4.77 2.98
N MET A 320 -26.64 3.66 2.87
CA MET A 320 -26.10 2.34 3.20
C MET A 320 -26.53 1.30 2.16
N LEU A 321 -25.60 0.48 1.68
CA LEU A 321 -25.95 -0.73 0.96
C LEU A 321 -26.60 -1.74 1.92
N PRO A 322 -27.76 -2.35 1.55
CA PRO A 322 -28.29 -3.47 2.30
C PRO A 322 -27.27 -4.60 2.44
N ASN A 323 -27.24 -5.28 3.57
CA ASN A 323 -26.28 -6.38 3.80
C ASN A 323 -26.31 -7.46 2.72
N ASP A 324 -27.49 -7.78 2.18
CA ASP A 324 -27.67 -8.78 1.13
C ASP A 324 -27.05 -8.35 -0.23
N ALA A 325 -26.78 -7.05 -0.41
CA ALA A 325 -26.11 -6.51 -1.59
C ALA A 325 -24.57 -6.46 -1.48
N LEU A 326 -23.97 -6.90 -0.37
CA LEU A 326 -22.53 -6.82 -0.14
C LEU A 326 -21.72 -7.93 -0.81
N GLY A 327 -22.35 -8.99 -1.33
CA GLY A 327 -21.65 -10.11 -1.97
C GLY A 327 -20.59 -9.68 -3.00
N PRO A 328 -20.96 -8.89 -4.02
CA PRO A 328 -20.01 -8.43 -5.03
C PRO A 328 -18.88 -7.55 -4.48
N ILE A 329 -19.16 -6.75 -3.44
CA ILE A 329 -18.13 -5.91 -2.76
C ILE A 329 -17.13 -6.78 -2.02
N PHE A 330 -17.59 -7.84 -1.36
CA PHE A 330 -16.74 -8.80 -0.67
C PHE A 330 -15.86 -9.58 -1.64
N GLU A 331 -16.42 -10.05 -2.75
CA GLU A 331 -15.68 -10.75 -3.79
C GLU A 331 -14.59 -9.84 -4.39
N ALA A 332 -14.95 -8.61 -4.75
CA ALA A 332 -14.03 -7.61 -5.24
C ALA A 332 -12.88 -7.31 -4.25
N THR A 333 -13.16 -7.29 -2.93
CA THR A 333 -12.14 -7.11 -1.90
C THR A 333 -11.11 -8.24 -1.93
N VAL A 334 -11.56 -9.49 -2.01
CA VAL A 334 -10.67 -10.67 -2.07
C VAL A 334 -9.81 -10.63 -3.33
N GLN A 335 -10.43 -10.40 -4.49
CA GLN A 335 -9.76 -10.34 -5.79
C GLN A 335 -8.74 -9.20 -5.88
N ALA A 336 -9.09 -8.00 -5.38
CA ALA A 336 -8.19 -6.87 -5.35
C ALA A 336 -6.99 -7.12 -4.42
N THR A 337 -7.22 -7.72 -3.25
CA THR A 337 -6.13 -8.04 -2.31
C THR A 337 -5.16 -9.06 -2.91
N GLU A 338 -5.66 -10.13 -3.52
CA GLU A 338 -4.84 -11.15 -4.18
C GLU A 338 -3.93 -10.54 -5.24
N GLU A 339 -4.48 -9.75 -6.17
CA GLU A 339 -3.68 -9.14 -7.23
C GLU A 339 -2.71 -8.06 -6.70
N ALA A 340 -3.10 -7.26 -5.71
CA ALA A 340 -2.22 -6.25 -5.11
C ALA A 340 -0.95 -6.88 -4.53
N ILE A 341 -1.06 -8.02 -3.85
CA ILE A 341 0.10 -8.74 -3.30
C ILE A 341 1.01 -9.27 -4.41
N VAL A 342 0.43 -9.84 -5.48
CA VAL A 342 1.23 -10.32 -6.62
C VAL A 342 1.90 -9.17 -7.35
N ASN A 343 1.22 -8.03 -7.52
CA ASN A 343 1.80 -6.82 -8.10
C ASN A 343 2.99 -6.30 -7.27
N ALA A 344 2.90 -6.33 -5.93
CA ALA A 344 4.03 -5.95 -5.07
C ALA A 344 5.30 -6.75 -5.37
N MET A 345 5.16 -8.07 -5.59
CA MET A 345 6.29 -8.96 -5.90
C MET A 345 6.78 -8.82 -7.36
N VAL A 346 5.86 -8.67 -8.31
CA VAL A 346 6.19 -8.54 -9.73
C VAL A 346 6.88 -7.20 -10.03
N ALA A 347 6.44 -6.11 -9.38
CA ALA A 347 7.06 -4.80 -9.55
C ALA A 347 8.39 -4.66 -8.80
N ALA A 348 8.69 -5.57 -7.87
CA ALA A 348 9.92 -5.52 -7.08
C ALA A 348 11.16 -5.87 -7.91
N ARG A 349 12.30 -5.36 -7.45
CA ARG A 349 13.62 -5.62 -8.02
C ARG A 349 14.55 -6.18 -6.94
N ASP A 350 15.58 -6.92 -7.34
CA ASP A 350 16.63 -7.37 -6.44
C ASP A 350 17.12 -6.22 -5.56
N MET A 351 17.42 -6.53 -4.31
CA MET A 351 17.92 -5.52 -3.37
C MET A 351 18.95 -6.11 -2.43
N THR A 352 20.07 -5.43 -2.34
CA THR A 352 21.11 -5.67 -1.32
C THR A 352 21.03 -4.55 -0.29
N GLY A 353 21.14 -4.89 0.97
CA GLY A 353 21.06 -3.95 2.09
C GLY A 353 22.07 -4.27 3.19
N VAL A 354 21.69 -3.98 4.44
CA VAL A 354 22.54 -4.09 5.62
C VAL A 354 23.28 -5.43 5.68
N SER A 355 24.56 -5.39 6.06
CA SER A 355 25.45 -6.56 6.14
C SER A 355 25.60 -7.36 4.84
N GLY A 356 25.32 -6.76 3.69
CA GLY A 356 25.38 -7.41 2.38
C GLY A 356 24.24 -8.41 2.13
N HIS A 357 23.20 -8.40 2.96
CA HIS A 357 22.03 -9.25 2.75
C HIS A 357 21.37 -8.90 1.43
N THR A 358 21.08 -9.92 0.61
CA THR A 358 20.44 -9.76 -0.69
C THR A 358 19.14 -10.55 -0.75
N VAL A 359 18.09 -9.91 -1.27
CA VAL A 359 16.81 -10.53 -1.57
C VAL A 359 16.52 -10.36 -3.06
N THR A 360 16.29 -11.49 -3.73
CA THR A 360 15.98 -11.50 -5.16
C THR A 360 14.50 -11.25 -5.42
N ALA A 361 14.20 -10.58 -6.50
CA ALA A 361 12.84 -10.42 -7.01
C ALA A 361 12.25 -11.76 -7.46
N LEU A 362 10.93 -11.81 -7.60
CA LEU A 362 10.23 -12.93 -8.21
C LEU A 362 10.66 -13.06 -9.68
N PRO A 363 11.26 -14.20 -10.10
CA PRO A 363 11.79 -14.33 -11.46
C PRO A 363 10.65 -14.47 -12.48
N HIS A 364 10.43 -13.44 -13.29
CA HIS A 364 9.29 -13.35 -14.22
C HIS A 364 9.25 -14.51 -15.23
N ASP A 365 10.38 -14.87 -15.82
CA ASP A 365 10.43 -15.98 -16.79
C ASP A 365 10.17 -17.33 -16.13
N GLY A 366 10.71 -17.55 -14.94
CA GLY A 366 10.44 -18.75 -14.14
C GLY A 366 8.96 -18.85 -13.74
N LEU A 367 8.36 -17.73 -13.37
CA LEU A 367 6.93 -17.65 -13.05
C LEU A 367 6.08 -17.98 -14.27
N LYS A 368 6.36 -17.37 -15.44
CA LYS A 368 5.66 -17.68 -16.69
C LYS A 368 5.76 -19.15 -17.06
N GLN A 369 6.98 -19.71 -17.07
CA GLN A 369 7.21 -21.12 -17.38
C GLN A 369 6.44 -22.04 -16.42
N THR A 370 6.43 -21.70 -15.13
CA THR A 370 5.68 -22.44 -14.11
C THR A 370 4.18 -22.40 -14.40
N LEU A 371 3.61 -21.23 -14.63
CA LEU A 371 2.18 -21.09 -14.94
C LEU A 371 1.80 -21.78 -16.25
N GLN A 372 2.66 -21.74 -17.29
CA GLN A 372 2.48 -22.47 -18.54
C GLN A 372 2.44 -23.98 -18.33
N LYS A 373 3.35 -24.54 -17.53
CA LYS A 373 3.41 -25.96 -17.16
C LYS A 373 2.08 -26.46 -16.59
N TYR A 374 1.38 -25.60 -15.85
CA TYR A 374 0.09 -25.90 -15.22
C TYR A 374 -1.12 -25.43 -16.03
N ASN A 375 -0.93 -24.95 -17.27
CA ASN A 375 -1.97 -24.37 -18.12
C ASN A 375 -2.75 -23.23 -17.43
N ARG A 376 -2.04 -22.38 -16.69
CA ARG A 376 -2.58 -21.25 -15.93
C ARG A 376 -2.10 -19.88 -16.40
N LEU A 377 -1.41 -19.79 -17.53
CA LEU A 377 -1.09 -18.50 -18.13
C LEU A 377 -2.22 -18.08 -19.07
N ALA A 378 -2.74 -16.88 -18.93
CA ALA A 378 -3.72 -16.34 -19.86
C ALA A 378 -3.09 -16.19 -21.25
N GLN A 379 -3.81 -16.61 -22.27
CA GLN A 379 -3.38 -16.33 -23.65
C GLN A 379 -3.46 -14.80 -23.88
N PRO A 380 -2.49 -14.20 -24.56
CA PRO A 380 -2.62 -12.81 -24.97
C PRO A 380 -3.94 -12.65 -25.71
N ALA A 381 -4.72 -11.64 -25.34
CA ALA A 381 -5.91 -11.31 -26.12
C ALA A 381 -5.46 -11.10 -27.59
N ALA A 382 -6.07 -11.80 -28.51
CA ALA A 382 -5.84 -11.58 -29.92
C ALA A 382 -6.12 -10.10 -30.22
N ARG A 383 -5.09 -9.40 -30.70
CA ARG A 383 -5.16 -7.98 -31.06
C ARG A 383 -6.03 -7.79 -32.29
#